data_578603f17919e9288750f126db24a521
#
_entry.id   578603f17919e9288750f126db24a521
#
_cell.length_a   1.000
_cell.length_b   1.000
_cell.length_c   1.000
_cell.angle_alpha   90.00
_cell.angle_beta   90.00
_cell.angle_gamma   90.00
#
_symmetry.space_group_name_H-M   'P 1'
#
loop_
_entity.id
_entity.type
_entity.pdbx_description
1 polymer ?
#
loop_
_entity_poly.entity_id
_entity_poly.type
_entity_poly.pdbx_seq_one_letter_code
_entity_poly.pdbx_strand_id
1 'polypeptide(L)'
;QSGIAPITAAYNGSRQVWAPILGSALTTVVVFIPILLLDLPIGQLFRDIGIAISVSVLISVVISVTLIPTIAAKILKNSESKETKNFSIIFLDAFASKFSKLMEKYASYSASSLKFGLTVVFGLVLTAGVIISSFLPPLDYLPDGNRNFVFARIMVPSGYNKEATLEISRAMERAAQPLWEAENDGPYGKPKIARFFFVAYSGGAFAGAATDDPERVKEILPVLTKPIRLQPGARAFAQQASLFGRSVGGSRVIKVEITGSSLELIQPTAQKIIRLIRNQFPIKDGHQVRSVPQMGSGSPQVIIKPIPEQLANIGMTAKEFAQSLDVYNDGIRVIEIPFEGRLIELILTSDKANNNKIDDIKNLPLILKTGEIVRLSQVADINLIGVPKQIKRLSGRRVITLQLRPHESISLENAVLKLQNLVINPTIKNIPEGVSINLSGAASELERTWIAMKNNVMIALFVIFLLLTVLMKSFVLPLVIMITVPVAGAGGVLGLVFLNQFSAQPLDMLTMLGFIILAGIVVNNSI
;
A
#
# COMPACT_ATOMS: atom_id res chain seq x y z
N GLN A 1 -37.09 -41.44 -15.85
CA GLN A 1 -38.48 -41.19 -16.28
C GLN A 1 -38.82 -41.90 -17.60
N SER A 2 -37.83 -42.41 -18.34
CA SER A 2 -38.00 -43.09 -19.64
C SER A 2 -38.08 -44.62 -19.54
N GLY A 3 -38.36 -45.22 -18.35
CA GLY A 3 -38.43 -46.67 -18.17
C GLY A 3 -37.08 -47.40 -18.13
N ILE A 4 -35.98 -46.69 -18.15
CA ILE A 4 -34.63 -47.27 -18.10
C ILE A 4 -34.25 -47.53 -16.63
N ALA A 5 -33.51 -48.61 -16.35
CA ALA A 5 -33.03 -48.88 -14.98
C ALA A 5 -32.22 -47.69 -14.40
N PRO A 6 -32.45 -47.29 -13.14
CA PRO A 6 -31.86 -46.08 -12.54
C PRO A 6 -30.35 -46.00 -12.65
N ILE A 7 -29.64 -47.14 -12.55
CA ILE A 7 -28.18 -47.22 -12.67
C ILE A 7 -27.73 -46.93 -14.10
N THR A 8 -28.42 -47.49 -15.09
CA THR A 8 -28.14 -47.29 -16.52
C THR A 8 -28.44 -45.84 -16.92
N ALA A 9 -29.53 -45.27 -16.41
CA ALA A 9 -29.87 -43.87 -16.61
C ALA A 9 -28.81 -42.92 -16.03
N ALA A 10 -28.31 -43.19 -14.80
CA ALA A 10 -27.24 -42.43 -14.17
C ALA A 10 -25.92 -42.52 -14.96
N TYR A 11 -25.55 -43.71 -15.41
CA TYR A 11 -24.36 -43.91 -16.26
C TYR A 11 -24.44 -43.15 -17.58
N ASN A 12 -25.54 -43.26 -18.28
CA ASN A 12 -25.74 -42.57 -19.56
C ASN A 12 -25.78 -41.05 -19.38
N GLY A 13 -26.40 -40.55 -18.30
CA GLY A 13 -26.42 -39.14 -17.95
C GLY A 13 -25.02 -38.62 -17.63
N SER A 14 -24.25 -39.32 -16.81
CA SER A 14 -22.87 -38.96 -16.52
C SER A 14 -22.01 -38.88 -17.77
N ARG A 15 -22.18 -39.85 -18.69
CA ARG A 15 -21.43 -39.89 -19.95
C ARG A 15 -21.77 -38.72 -20.89
N GLN A 16 -22.98 -38.21 -20.84
CA GLN A 16 -23.38 -37.03 -21.62
C GLN A 16 -22.83 -35.72 -21.09
N VAL A 17 -22.76 -35.57 -19.76
CA VAL A 17 -22.43 -34.28 -19.15
C VAL A 17 -20.99 -34.15 -18.66
N TRP A 18 -20.17 -35.25 -18.65
CA TRP A 18 -18.81 -35.20 -18.10
C TRP A 18 -17.91 -34.22 -18.86
N ALA A 19 -17.99 -34.17 -20.21
CA ALA A 19 -17.13 -33.32 -21.01
C ALA A 19 -17.45 -31.81 -20.82
N PRO A 20 -18.70 -31.35 -20.83
CA PRO A 20 -19.04 -29.98 -20.41
C PRO A 20 -18.61 -29.65 -18.98
N ILE A 21 -18.82 -30.53 -18.00
CA ILE A 21 -18.42 -30.31 -16.62
C ILE A 21 -16.91 -30.18 -16.51
N LEU A 22 -16.15 -31.05 -17.16
CA LEU A 22 -14.69 -30.96 -17.19
C LEU A 22 -14.21 -29.67 -17.86
N GLY A 23 -14.82 -29.28 -18.98
CA GLY A 23 -14.50 -28.04 -19.69
C GLY A 23 -14.75 -26.81 -18.84
N SER A 24 -15.88 -26.75 -18.18
CA SER A 24 -16.26 -25.71 -17.24
C SER A 24 -15.26 -25.58 -16.06
N ALA A 25 -14.90 -26.71 -15.48
CA ALA A 25 -13.91 -26.72 -14.38
C ALA A 25 -12.51 -26.29 -14.85
N LEU A 26 -12.08 -26.80 -16.01
CA LEU A 26 -10.79 -26.42 -16.57
C LEU A 26 -10.73 -24.93 -16.94
N THR A 27 -11.79 -24.35 -17.50
CA THR A 27 -11.84 -22.90 -17.76
C THR A 27 -11.72 -22.10 -16.49
N THR A 28 -12.36 -22.54 -15.39
CA THR A 28 -12.23 -21.90 -14.08
C THR A 28 -10.80 -21.98 -13.54
N VAL A 29 -10.15 -23.15 -13.62
CA VAL A 29 -8.75 -23.32 -13.17
C VAL A 29 -7.78 -22.48 -14.01
N VAL A 30 -7.97 -22.46 -15.33
CA VAL A 30 -7.11 -21.72 -16.27
C VAL A 30 -7.11 -20.22 -15.98
N VAL A 31 -8.22 -19.65 -15.51
CA VAL A 31 -8.31 -18.23 -15.10
C VAL A 31 -7.35 -17.89 -13.97
N PHE A 32 -7.05 -18.86 -13.08
CA PHE A 32 -6.12 -18.63 -11.97
C PHE A 32 -4.64 -18.79 -12.37
N ILE A 33 -4.32 -19.46 -13.49
CA ILE A 33 -2.93 -19.67 -13.93
C ILE A 33 -2.14 -18.36 -14.04
N PRO A 34 -2.63 -17.29 -14.68
CA PRO A 34 -1.91 -16.02 -14.75
C PRO A 34 -1.68 -15.37 -13.38
N ILE A 35 -2.59 -15.60 -12.43
CA ILE A 35 -2.47 -15.10 -11.07
C ILE A 35 -1.36 -15.85 -10.32
N LEU A 36 -1.26 -17.16 -10.54
CA LEU A 36 -0.19 -18.00 -9.98
C LEU A 36 1.18 -17.63 -10.50
N LEU A 37 1.26 -17.09 -11.73
CA LEU A 37 2.51 -16.66 -12.38
C LEU A 37 2.86 -15.20 -12.08
N LEU A 38 2.04 -14.48 -11.32
CA LEU A 38 2.24 -13.06 -11.01
C LEU A 38 3.40 -12.89 -10.01
N ASP A 39 4.56 -12.42 -10.51
CA ASP A 39 5.76 -12.15 -9.69
C ASP A 39 5.71 -10.74 -9.06
N LEU A 40 4.68 -10.50 -8.26
CA LEU A 40 4.50 -9.28 -7.46
C LEU A 40 4.23 -9.66 -6.01
N PRO A 41 4.56 -8.80 -5.02
CA PRO A 41 4.33 -9.10 -3.60
C PRO A 41 2.88 -9.50 -3.29
N ILE A 42 1.94 -8.92 -4.00
CA ILE A 42 0.52 -9.25 -3.88
C ILE A 42 0.15 -10.56 -4.59
N GLY A 43 0.89 -10.93 -5.64
CA GLY A 43 0.72 -12.22 -6.30
C GLY A 43 0.90 -13.39 -5.34
N GLN A 44 1.80 -13.27 -4.37
CA GLN A 44 1.98 -14.29 -3.32
C GLN A 44 0.72 -14.48 -2.47
N LEU A 45 0.03 -13.38 -2.12
CA LEU A 45 -1.22 -13.45 -1.35
C LEU A 45 -2.33 -14.17 -2.13
N PHE A 46 -2.45 -13.87 -3.43
CA PHE A 46 -3.50 -14.47 -4.27
C PHE A 46 -3.15 -15.87 -4.77
N ARG A 47 -1.88 -16.24 -4.76
CA ARG A 47 -1.41 -17.55 -5.14
C ARG A 47 -2.07 -18.65 -4.31
N ASP A 48 -2.08 -18.51 -3.00
CA ASP A 48 -2.67 -19.50 -2.09
C ASP A 48 -4.18 -19.62 -2.30
N ILE A 49 -4.86 -18.48 -2.52
CA ILE A 49 -6.29 -18.44 -2.83
C ILE A 49 -6.56 -19.13 -4.18
N GLY A 50 -5.78 -18.81 -5.21
CA GLY A 50 -5.91 -19.41 -6.53
C GLY A 50 -5.68 -20.92 -6.53
N ILE A 51 -4.68 -21.40 -5.78
CA ILE A 51 -4.42 -22.85 -5.61
C ILE A 51 -5.60 -23.51 -4.89
N ALA A 52 -6.07 -22.95 -3.78
CA ALA A 52 -7.18 -23.50 -3.01
C ALA A 52 -8.45 -23.64 -3.84
N ILE A 53 -8.81 -22.59 -4.62
CA ILE A 53 -9.98 -22.62 -5.50
C ILE A 53 -9.78 -23.65 -6.62
N SER A 54 -8.61 -23.67 -7.28
CA SER A 54 -8.31 -24.61 -8.37
C SER A 54 -8.42 -26.07 -7.92
N VAL A 55 -7.85 -26.39 -6.77
CA VAL A 55 -7.92 -27.74 -6.18
C VAL A 55 -9.36 -28.09 -5.82
N SER A 56 -10.09 -27.18 -5.20
CA SER A 56 -11.49 -27.39 -4.82
C SER A 56 -12.38 -27.65 -6.04
N VAL A 57 -12.18 -26.89 -7.12
CA VAL A 57 -12.91 -27.07 -8.39
C VAL A 57 -12.60 -28.43 -9.03
N LEU A 58 -11.32 -28.84 -9.06
CA LEU A 58 -10.93 -30.16 -9.59
C LEU A 58 -11.53 -31.32 -8.78
N ILE A 59 -11.54 -31.23 -7.45
CA ILE A 59 -12.19 -32.23 -6.58
C ILE A 59 -13.69 -32.27 -6.84
N SER A 60 -14.32 -31.08 -7.01
CA SER A 60 -15.75 -30.98 -7.32
C SER A 60 -16.13 -31.71 -8.61
N VAL A 61 -15.28 -31.68 -9.65
CA VAL A 61 -15.50 -32.44 -10.90
C VAL A 61 -15.55 -33.93 -10.61
N VAL A 62 -14.58 -34.45 -9.82
CA VAL A 62 -14.57 -35.89 -9.49
C VAL A 62 -15.85 -36.29 -8.76
N ILE A 63 -16.28 -35.49 -7.79
CA ILE A 63 -17.53 -35.73 -7.04
C ILE A 63 -18.75 -35.65 -7.96
N SER A 64 -18.78 -34.65 -8.85
CA SER A 64 -19.91 -34.43 -9.78
C SER A 64 -20.12 -35.58 -10.75
N VAL A 65 -19.03 -36.18 -11.25
CA VAL A 65 -19.10 -37.27 -12.24
C VAL A 65 -19.27 -38.63 -11.57
N THR A 66 -18.83 -38.82 -10.32
CA THR A 66 -18.86 -40.11 -9.62
C THR A 66 -19.96 -40.22 -8.58
N LEU A 67 -19.93 -39.35 -7.56
CA LEU A 67 -20.76 -39.45 -6.36
C LEU A 67 -22.21 -39.02 -6.64
N ILE A 68 -22.42 -37.89 -7.32
CA ILE A 68 -23.77 -37.35 -7.57
C ILE A 68 -24.65 -38.31 -8.38
N PRO A 69 -24.19 -38.87 -9.51
CA PRO A 69 -25.01 -39.85 -10.26
C PRO A 69 -25.31 -41.11 -9.46
N THR A 70 -24.37 -41.61 -8.68
CA THR A 70 -24.53 -42.79 -7.85
C THR A 70 -25.57 -42.61 -6.77
N ILE A 71 -25.54 -41.45 -6.08
CA ILE A 71 -26.51 -41.09 -5.05
C ILE A 71 -27.88 -40.85 -5.67
N ALA A 72 -27.94 -40.11 -6.79
CA ALA A 72 -29.19 -39.85 -7.51
C ALA A 72 -29.88 -41.15 -7.96
N ALA A 73 -29.12 -42.14 -8.47
CA ALA A 73 -29.66 -43.45 -8.84
C ALA A 73 -30.30 -44.20 -7.66
N LYS A 74 -29.79 -44.01 -6.43
CA LYS A 74 -30.35 -44.62 -5.21
C LYS A 74 -31.58 -43.89 -4.69
N ILE A 75 -31.52 -42.53 -4.64
CA ILE A 75 -32.61 -41.72 -4.07
C ILE A 75 -33.82 -41.68 -4.96
N LEU A 76 -33.63 -41.51 -6.27
CA LEU A 76 -34.72 -41.38 -7.23
C LEU A 76 -35.42 -42.71 -7.53
N LYS A 77 -34.90 -43.85 -7.08
CA LYS A 77 -35.52 -45.18 -7.25
C LYS A 77 -36.93 -45.31 -6.63
N ASN A 78 -37.26 -44.49 -5.60
CA ASN A 78 -38.49 -44.57 -4.86
C ASN A 78 -39.42 -43.36 -5.02
N SER A 79 -39.13 -42.45 -5.94
CA SER A 79 -39.95 -41.23 -6.08
C SER A 79 -41.00 -41.42 -7.16
N GLU A 80 -42.14 -42.05 -6.83
CA GLU A 80 -43.38 -41.80 -7.53
C GLU A 80 -43.77 -40.34 -7.30
N SER A 81 -43.76 -39.52 -8.36
CA SER A 81 -43.98 -38.09 -8.29
C SER A 81 -45.41 -37.79 -7.83
N LYS A 82 -45.59 -37.52 -6.53
CA LYS A 82 -46.73 -36.74 -6.07
C LYS A 82 -46.42 -35.27 -6.29
N GLU A 83 -47.03 -34.67 -7.31
CA GLU A 83 -47.01 -33.22 -7.54
C GLU A 83 -47.66 -32.51 -6.35
N THR A 84 -46.91 -32.13 -5.36
CA THR A 84 -47.32 -31.15 -4.34
C THR A 84 -47.12 -29.76 -4.91
N LYS A 85 -48.21 -29.19 -5.43
CA LYS A 85 -48.23 -27.78 -5.89
C LYS A 85 -48.24 -26.85 -4.68
N ASN A 86 -47.08 -26.49 -4.15
CA ASN A 86 -46.94 -25.40 -3.18
C ASN A 86 -47.11 -24.05 -3.89
N PHE A 87 -47.86 -23.13 -3.29
CA PHE A 87 -48.18 -21.82 -3.84
C PHE A 87 -46.92 -21.00 -4.27
N SER A 88 -45.82 -21.13 -3.53
CA SER A 88 -44.51 -20.51 -3.87
C SER A 88 -43.92 -21.07 -5.18
N ILE A 89 -44.15 -22.36 -5.49
CA ILE A 89 -43.67 -23.00 -6.71
C ILE A 89 -44.46 -22.48 -7.92
N ILE A 90 -45.79 -22.25 -7.77
CA ILE A 90 -46.66 -21.75 -8.83
C ILE A 90 -46.27 -20.34 -9.27
N PHE A 91 -45.84 -19.45 -8.35
CA PHE A 91 -45.37 -18.11 -8.67
C PHE A 91 -44.03 -18.13 -9.40
N LEU A 92 -43.10 -18.97 -8.96
CA LEU A 92 -41.81 -19.19 -9.63
C LEU A 92 -41.97 -19.80 -11.01
N ASP A 93 -42.88 -20.77 -11.16
CA ASP A 93 -43.19 -21.40 -12.48
C ASP A 93 -43.86 -20.41 -13.43
N ALA A 94 -44.75 -19.53 -12.93
CA ALA A 94 -45.38 -18.51 -13.78
C ALA A 94 -44.36 -17.47 -14.25
N PHE A 95 -43.43 -17.06 -13.36
CA PHE A 95 -42.32 -16.16 -13.72
C PHE A 95 -41.35 -16.83 -14.71
N ALA A 96 -40.91 -18.05 -14.41
CA ALA A 96 -40.02 -18.83 -15.27
C ALA A 96 -40.63 -19.10 -16.66
N SER A 97 -41.93 -19.41 -16.71
CA SER A 97 -42.61 -19.63 -18.00
C SER A 97 -42.80 -18.39 -18.85
N LYS A 98 -43.07 -17.21 -18.22
CA LYS A 98 -43.08 -15.92 -18.90
C LYS A 98 -41.69 -15.53 -19.41
N PHE A 99 -40.67 -15.72 -18.57
CA PHE A 99 -39.29 -15.41 -18.92
C PHE A 99 -38.78 -16.34 -20.04
N SER A 100 -39.04 -17.66 -19.95
CA SER A 100 -38.67 -18.61 -21.01
C SER A 100 -39.33 -18.30 -22.35
N LYS A 101 -40.64 -17.98 -22.35
CA LYS A 101 -41.37 -17.59 -23.59
C LYS A 101 -40.81 -16.30 -24.20
N LEU A 102 -40.41 -15.32 -23.37
CA LEU A 102 -39.77 -14.08 -23.82
C LEU A 102 -38.40 -14.37 -24.44
N MET A 103 -37.60 -15.22 -23.81
CA MET A 103 -36.29 -15.61 -24.30
C MET A 103 -36.42 -16.48 -25.58
N GLU A 104 -37.36 -17.39 -25.63
CA GLU A 104 -37.65 -18.23 -26.83
C GLU A 104 -38.07 -17.37 -28.01
N LYS A 105 -38.96 -16.38 -27.79
CA LYS A 105 -39.37 -15.44 -28.83
C LYS A 105 -38.19 -14.60 -29.32
N TYR A 106 -37.34 -14.14 -28.42
CA TYR A 106 -36.15 -13.37 -28.77
C TYR A 106 -35.11 -14.23 -29.51
N ALA A 107 -34.86 -15.44 -29.02
CA ALA A 107 -33.95 -16.39 -29.65
C ALA A 107 -34.41 -16.81 -31.04
N SER A 108 -35.71 -17.09 -31.22
CA SER A 108 -36.28 -17.46 -32.54
C SER A 108 -36.17 -16.30 -33.54
N TYR A 109 -36.42 -15.06 -33.07
CA TYR A 109 -36.29 -13.88 -33.93
C TYR A 109 -34.83 -13.58 -34.31
N SER A 110 -33.92 -13.74 -33.35
CA SER A 110 -32.47 -13.57 -33.57
C SER A 110 -31.89 -14.66 -34.47
N ALA A 111 -32.37 -15.91 -34.35
CA ALA A 111 -31.96 -17.04 -35.19
C ALA A 111 -32.54 -17.00 -36.59
N SER A 112 -33.71 -16.37 -36.80
CA SER A 112 -34.36 -16.30 -38.11
C SER A 112 -33.65 -15.38 -39.12
N SER A 113 -32.84 -14.41 -38.63
CA SER A 113 -32.06 -13.49 -39.44
C SER A 113 -30.63 -13.32 -38.93
N LEU A 114 -29.68 -13.92 -39.66
CA LEU A 114 -28.26 -13.80 -39.34
C LEU A 114 -27.80 -12.32 -39.24
N LYS A 115 -28.33 -11.46 -40.13
CA LYS A 115 -28.02 -10.02 -40.12
C LYS A 115 -28.49 -9.35 -38.86
N PHE A 116 -29.70 -9.67 -38.38
CA PHE A 116 -30.24 -9.13 -37.14
C PHE A 116 -29.42 -9.62 -35.91
N GLY A 117 -29.12 -10.92 -35.84
CA GLY A 117 -28.30 -11.48 -34.79
C GLY A 117 -26.92 -10.80 -34.68
N LEU A 118 -26.24 -10.63 -35.84
CA LEU A 118 -24.94 -9.91 -35.90
C LEU A 118 -25.05 -8.44 -35.48
N THR A 119 -26.12 -7.75 -35.89
CA THR A 119 -26.34 -6.34 -35.50
C THR A 119 -26.54 -6.20 -34.00
N VAL A 120 -27.30 -7.11 -33.39
CA VAL A 120 -27.51 -7.12 -31.92
C VAL A 120 -26.20 -7.38 -31.16
N VAL A 121 -25.45 -8.40 -31.60
CA VAL A 121 -24.14 -8.71 -30.99
C VAL A 121 -23.19 -7.53 -31.13
N PHE A 122 -23.09 -6.93 -32.32
CA PHE A 122 -22.25 -5.77 -32.56
C PHE A 122 -22.68 -4.55 -31.68
N GLY A 123 -24.01 -4.31 -31.60
CA GLY A 123 -24.58 -3.29 -30.75
C GLY A 123 -24.24 -3.51 -29.24
N LEU A 124 -24.34 -4.73 -28.76
CA LEU A 124 -23.98 -5.09 -27.38
C LEU A 124 -22.49 -4.89 -27.11
N VAL A 125 -21.61 -5.32 -28.02
CA VAL A 125 -20.16 -5.12 -27.86
C VAL A 125 -19.80 -3.64 -27.91
N LEU A 126 -20.42 -2.89 -28.81
CA LEU A 126 -20.19 -1.44 -28.93
C LEU A 126 -20.66 -0.71 -27.67
N THR A 127 -21.86 -0.99 -27.18
CA THR A 127 -22.37 -0.43 -25.91
C THR A 127 -21.50 -0.83 -24.72
N ALA A 128 -21.03 -2.06 -24.66
CA ALA A 128 -20.08 -2.50 -23.62
C ALA A 128 -18.77 -1.70 -23.69
N GLY A 129 -18.22 -1.49 -24.89
CA GLY A 129 -17.02 -0.66 -25.09
C GLY A 129 -17.24 0.79 -24.65
N VAL A 130 -18.37 1.39 -24.96
CA VAL A 130 -18.73 2.76 -24.53
C VAL A 130 -18.87 2.82 -23.00
N ILE A 131 -19.53 1.84 -22.37
CA ILE A 131 -19.68 1.78 -20.92
C ILE A 131 -18.30 1.69 -20.25
N ILE A 132 -17.45 0.75 -20.69
CA ILE A 132 -16.12 0.58 -20.13
C ILE A 132 -15.29 1.85 -20.30
N SER A 133 -15.25 2.43 -21.50
CA SER A 133 -14.42 3.63 -21.75
C SER A 133 -14.89 4.90 -21.00
N SER A 134 -16.21 5.04 -20.77
CA SER A 134 -16.78 6.24 -20.17
C SER A 134 -16.91 6.17 -18.64
N PHE A 135 -17.10 4.99 -18.09
CA PHE A 135 -17.44 4.80 -16.69
C PHE A 135 -16.40 4.00 -15.88
N LEU A 136 -15.31 3.57 -16.51
CA LEU A 136 -14.25 2.86 -15.77
C LEU A 136 -13.69 3.76 -14.66
N PRO A 137 -13.77 3.35 -13.39
CA PRO A 137 -13.21 4.14 -12.30
C PRO A 137 -11.69 4.29 -12.45
N PRO A 138 -11.12 5.39 -11.95
CA PRO A 138 -9.68 5.59 -12.00
C PRO A 138 -8.94 4.53 -11.17
N LEU A 139 -7.74 4.20 -11.62
CA LEU A 139 -6.91 3.16 -11.02
C LEU A 139 -6.39 3.55 -9.63
N ASP A 140 -6.38 2.56 -8.74
CA ASP A 140 -5.63 2.63 -7.47
C ASP A 140 -4.76 1.38 -7.30
N TYR A 141 -3.76 1.46 -6.41
CA TYR A 141 -2.84 0.34 -6.25
C TYR A 141 -3.43 -0.74 -5.36
N LEU A 142 -3.57 -0.44 -4.09
CA LEU A 142 -4.10 -1.33 -3.07
C LEU A 142 -4.96 -0.54 -2.11
N PRO A 143 -6.09 -1.07 -1.65
CA PRO A 143 -6.84 -0.45 -0.58
C PRO A 143 -5.99 -0.43 0.70
N ASP A 144 -6.12 0.61 1.50
CA ASP A 144 -5.43 0.67 2.80
C ASP A 144 -5.95 -0.45 3.74
N GLY A 145 -7.17 -0.92 3.53
CA GLY A 145 -7.85 -1.89 4.37
C GLY A 145 -8.22 -1.31 5.74
N ASN A 146 -8.87 -2.10 6.58
CA ASN A 146 -9.26 -1.70 7.92
C ASN A 146 -8.44 -2.46 8.98
N ARG A 147 -7.15 -2.13 9.10
CA ARG A 147 -6.32 -2.66 10.17
C ARG A 147 -6.55 -1.86 11.45
N ASN A 148 -6.87 -2.54 12.54
CA ASN A 148 -7.03 -1.89 13.85
C ASN A 148 -5.68 -1.46 14.42
N PHE A 149 -5.03 -0.53 13.72
CA PHE A 149 -3.78 0.05 14.16
C PHE A 149 -3.49 1.37 13.44
N VAL A 150 -3.15 2.41 14.18
CA VAL A 150 -2.72 3.70 13.65
C VAL A 150 -1.28 3.98 14.04
N PHE A 151 -0.54 4.58 13.11
CA PHE A 151 0.79 5.11 13.35
C PHE A 151 0.77 6.63 13.34
N ALA A 152 1.43 7.23 14.30
CA ALA A 152 1.75 8.64 14.30
C ALA A 152 3.27 8.84 14.28
N ARG A 153 3.76 9.71 13.42
CA ARG A 153 5.16 10.13 13.37
C ARG A 153 5.27 11.59 13.75
N ILE A 154 6.08 11.85 14.74
CA ILE A 154 6.41 13.19 15.19
C ILE A 154 7.75 13.59 14.57
N MET A 155 7.79 14.74 13.95
CA MET A 155 9.00 15.35 13.39
C MET A 155 9.23 16.66 14.12
N VAL A 156 10.38 16.79 14.74
CA VAL A 156 10.82 18.01 15.42
C VAL A 156 11.86 18.75 14.58
N PRO A 157 12.04 20.05 14.78
CA PRO A 157 13.11 20.81 14.12
C PRO A 157 14.49 20.21 14.37
N SER A 158 15.41 20.46 13.45
CA SER A 158 16.81 20.10 13.61
C SER A 158 17.39 20.82 14.84
N GLY A 159 18.13 20.09 15.68
CA GLY A 159 18.72 20.65 16.90
C GLY A 159 17.97 20.30 18.19
N TYR A 160 16.77 19.75 18.11
CA TYR A 160 16.10 19.21 19.30
C TYR A 160 16.83 17.95 19.79
N ASN A 161 17.17 17.93 21.06
CA ASN A 161 17.73 16.77 21.74
C ASN A 161 16.62 15.74 22.06
N LYS A 162 17.02 14.61 22.66
CA LYS A 162 16.10 13.54 23.04
C LYS A 162 15.08 13.99 24.08
N GLU A 163 15.52 14.76 25.08
CA GLU A 163 14.70 15.24 26.19
C GLU A 163 13.61 16.20 25.70
N ALA A 164 13.95 17.18 24.84
CA ALA A 164 12.99 18.08 24.23
C ALA A 164 12.00 17.32 23.32
N THR A 165 12.47 16.29 22.60
CA THR A 165 11.60 15.43 21.78
C THR A 165 10.65 14.62 22.65
N LEU A 166 11.12 14.13 23.80
CA LEU A 166 10.31 13.39 24.77
C LEU A 166 9.20 14.28 25.35
N GLU A 167 9.51 15.52 25.74
CA GLU A 167 8.51 16.45 26.28
C GLU A 167 7.40 16.76 25.27
N ILE A 168 7.77 16.99 24.02
CA ILE A 168 6.79 17.15 22.93
C ILE A 168 5.93 15.88 22.77
N SER A 169 6.53 14.70 22.86
CA SER A 169 5.82 13.42 22.73
C SER A 169 4.84 13.17 23.87
N ARG A 170 5.17 13.60 25.09
CA ARG A 170 4.27 13.56 26.25
C ARG A 170 2.98 14.37 26.06
N ALA A 171 2.98 15.38 25.21
CA ALA A 171 1.75 16.09 24.86
C ALA A 171 0.75 15.18 24.14
N MET A 172 1.23 14.24 23.31
CA MET A 172 0.39 13.21 22.68
C MET A 172 -0.10 12.20 23.72
N GLU A 173 0.75 11.76 24.61
CA GLU A 173 0.41 10.83 25.70
C GLU A 173 -0.72 11.39 26.57
N ARG A 174 -0.58 12.62 27.07
CA ARG A 174 -1.62 13.31 27.86
C ARG A 174 -2.96 13.44 27.13
N ALA A 175 -2.94 13.60 25.81
CA ALA A 175 -4.16 13.65 25.01
C ALA A 175 -4.80 12.28 24.76
N ALA A 176 -4.00 11.22 24.73
CA ALA A 176 -4.47 9.86 24.54
C ALA A 176 -4.93 9.20 25.86
N GLN A 177 -4.36 9.63 27.00
CA GLN A 177 -4.62 9.05 28.33
C GLN A 177 -6.11 8.94 28.67
N PRO A 178 -6.96 9.94 28.50
CA PRO A 178 -8.38 9.82 28.82
C PRO A 178 -9.13 8.76 27.97
N LEU A 179 -8.56 8.35 26.84
CA LEU A 179 -9.16 7.33 25.98
C LEU A 179 -8.77 5.90 26.38
N TRP A 180 -7.59 5.66 26.95
CA TRP A 180 -7.26 4.32 27.44
C TRP A 180 -7.72 4.06 28.87
N GLU A 181 -7.94 5.11 29.66
CA GLU A 181 -8.50 5.00 31.00
C GLU A 181 -10.05 4.87 31.02
N ALA A 182 -10.71 5.13 29.89
CA ALA A 182 -12.15 5.00 29.77
C ALA A 182 -12.59 3.54 29.90
N GLU A 183 -13.75 3.30 30.52
CA GLU A 183 -14.34 1.94 30.56
C GLU A 183 -14.90 1.52 29.21
N ASN A 184 -15.56 2.45 28.52
CA ASN A 184 -16.13 2.32 27.17
C ASN A 184 -15.56 3.41 26.25
N ASP A 185 -16.43 4.06 25.46
CA ASP A 185 -16.05 5.23 24.66
C ASP A 185 -15.54 6.36 25.56
N GLY A 186 -14.44 6.93 25.16
CA GLY A 186 -13.80 8.04 25.87
C GLY A 186 -14.44 9.40 25.56
N PRO A 187 -13.78 10.49 25.95
CA PRO A 187 -14.27 11.85 25.74
C PRO A 187 -14.65 12.12 24.28
N TYR A 188 -15.75 12.85 24.08
CA TYR A 188 -16.32 13.19 22.77
C TYR A 188 -16.77 11.98 21.94
N GLY A 189 -17.15 10.87 22.60
CA GLY A 189 -17.62 9.64 21.94
C GLY A 189 -16.56 8.94 21.08
N LYS A 190 -15.28 9.17 21.36
CA LYS A 190 -14.19 8.49 20.65
C LYS A 190 -13.96 7.09 21.21
N PRO A 191 -13.59 6.11 20.36
CA PRO A 191 -13.37 4.75 20.80
C PRO A 191 -12.24 4.67 21.83
N LYS A 192 -12.38 3.76 22.79
CA LYS A 192 -11.35 3.44 23.77
C LYS A 192 -10.07 2.97 23.08
N ILE A 193 -8.93 3.42 23.59
CA ILE A 193 -7.62 2.95 23.14
C ILE A 193 -7.25 1.69 23.94
N ALA A 194 -7.20 0.55 23.26
CA ALA A 194 -6.82 -0.73 23.87
C ALA A 194 -5.30 -0.86 24.07
N ARG A 195 -4.54 -0.28 23.17
CA ARG A 195 -3.06 -0.34 23.19
C ARG A 195 -2.50 0.97 22.69
N PHE A 196 -1.51 1.47 23.42
CA PHE A 196 -0.77 2.68 23.03
C PHE A 196 0.71 2.51 23.34
N PHE A 197 1.56 2.99 22.48
CA PHE A 197 2.99 3.14 22.75
C PHE A 197 3.56 4.33 21.99
N PHE A 198 4.65 4.89 22.49
CA PHE A 198 5.48 5.80 21.73
C PHE A 198 6.97 5.56 21.99
N VAL A 199 7.79 5.93 21.01
CA VAL A 199 9.24 5.86 21.08
C VAL A 199 9.81 7.18 20.64
N ALA A 200 10.50 7.87 21.55
CA ALA A 200 11.21 9.11 21.27
C ALA A 200 12.68 8.83 20.98
N TYR A 201 13.22 9.50 19.97
CA TYR A 201 14.64 9.46 19.60
C TYR A 201 15.12 10.85 19.19
N SER A 202 16.43 11.05 19.10
CA SER A 202 16.98 12.35 18.69
C SER A 202 16.44 12.77 17.32
N GLY A 203 15.62 13.83 17.29
CA GLY A 203 15.04 14.42 16.07
C GLY A 203 13.68 13.87 15.66
N GLY A 204 12.98 13.13 16.54
CA GLY A 204 11.62 12.70 16.29
C GLY A 204 11.10 11.64 17.23
N ALA A 205 9.85 11.29 17.05
CA ALA A 205 9.24 10.17 17.73
C ALA A 205 8.25 9.47 16.81
N PHE A 206 7.89 8.25 17.14
CA PHE A 206 6.73 7.60 16.55
C PHE A 206 5.86 7.00 17.65
N ALA A 207 4.57 6.97 17.40
CA ALA A 207 3.59 6.37 18.28
C ALA A 207 2.72 5.40 17.51
N GLY A 208 2.15 4.43 18.22
CA GLY A 208 1.16 3.52 17.68
C GLY A 208 0.01 3.36 18.66
N ALA A 209 -1.20 3.20 18.10
CA ALA A 209 -2.39 2.96 18.89
C ALA A 209 -3.35 2.00 18.18
N ALA A 210 -4.06 1.20 18.97
CA ALA A 210 -5.18 0.37 18.54
C ALA A 210 -6.37 0.64 19.45
N THR A 211 -7.58 0.51 18.92
CA THR A 211 -8.85 0.73 19.65
C THR A 211 -9.53 -0.60 19.99
N ASP A 212 -10.45 -0.59 20.92
CA ASP A 212 -11.31 -1.75 21.20
C ASP A 212 -12.28 -1.99 20.04
N ASP A 213 -12.72 -0.93 19.35
CA ASP A 213 -13.54 -1.01 18.15
C ASP A 213 -12.67 -0.82 16.89
N PRO A 214 -12.38 -1.91 16.12
CA PRO A 214 -11.53 -1.85 14.94
C PRO A 214 -12.06 -0.94 13.83
N GLU A 215 -13.38 -0.77 13.71
CA GLU A 215 -13.97 0.01 12.61
C GLU A 215 -13.77 1.50 12.81
N ARG A 216 -13.64 1.95 14.07
CA ARG A 216 -13.55 3.35 14.47
C ARG A 216 -12.11 3.83 14.73
N VAL A 217 -11.09 3.01 14.44
CA VAL A 217 -9.69 3.35 14.72
C VAL A 217 -9.21 4.66 14.07
N LYS A 218 -9.79 5.06 12.94
CA LYS A 218 -9.47 6.33 12.27
C LYS A 218 -9.86 7.56 13.11
N GLU A 219 -10.83 7.42 14.01
CA GLU A 219 -11.30 8.55 14.84
C GLU A 219 -10.27 9.04 15.86
N ILE A 220 -9.26 8.22 16.20
CA ILE A 220 -8.18 8.63 17.11
C ILE A 220 -7.03 9.38 16.40
N LEU A 221 -7.00 9.43 15.05
CA LEU A 221 -5.94 10.14 14.31
C LEU A 221 -5.78 11.62 14.74
N PRO A 222 -6.87 12.40 14.93
CA PRO A 222 -6.76 13.77 15.41
C PRO A 222 -6.22 13.87 16.84
N VAL A 223 -6.49 12.89 17.71
CA VAL A 223 -6.00 12.84 19.09
C VAL A 223 -4.49 12.75 19.09
N LEU A 224 -3.91 11.96 18.19
CA LEU A 224 -2.47 11.77 18.07
C LEU A 224 -1.76 12.95 17.38
N THR A 225 -2.47 13.77 16.59
CA THR A 225 -1.81 14.82 15.79
C THR A 225 -2.02 16.23 16.30
N LYS A 226 -3.21 16.55 16.81
CA LYS A 226 -3.54 17.93 17.27
C LYS A 226 -2.59 18.46 18.36
N PRO A 227 -2.27 17.70 19.44
CA PRO A 227 -1.42 18.19 20.51
C PRO A 227 -0.03 18.58 20.03
N ILE A 228 0.50 17.84 19.05
CA ILE A 228 1.83 18.08 18.49
C ILE A 228 1.85 19.31 17.57
N ARG A 229 0.76 19.57 16.86
CA ARG A 229 0.64 20.77 15.99
C ARG A 229 0.66 22.08 16.78
N LEU A 230 0.34 22.06 18.07
CA LEU A 230 0.41 23.20 18.97
C LEU A 230 1.84 23.46 19.45
N GLN A 231 2.77 22.53 19.25
CA GLN A 231 4.16 22.70 19.66
C GLN A 231 4.96 23.46 18.59
N PRO A 232 5.79 24.46 18.96
CA PRO A 232 6.56 25.26 18.00
C PRO A 232 7.44 24.40 17.09
N GLY A 233 7.27 24.54 15.79
CA GLY A 233 8.08 23.86 14.77
C GLY A 233 7.87 22.34 14.65
N ALA A 234 7.17 21.69 15.59
CA ALA A 234 6.89 20.27 15.52
C ALA A 234 5.77 19.96 14.52
N ARG A 235 5.84 18.80 13.91
CA ARG A 235 4.82 18.30 12.97
C ARG A 235 4.49 16.85 13.31
N ALA A 236 3.22 16.51 13.31
CA ALA A 236 2.76 15.14 13.43
C ALA A 236 1.99 14.70 12.17
N PHE A 237 2.27 13.50 11.76
CA PHE A 237 1.55 12.79 10.70
C PHE A 237 1.04 11.49 11.28
N ALA A 238 -0.26 11.28 11.22
CA ALA A 238 -0.85 10.03 11.66
C ALA A 238 -1.67 9.40 10.53
N GLN A 239 -1.69 8.10 10.50
CA GLN A 239 -2.42 7.31 9.50
C GLN A 239 -2.75 5.93 10.05
N GLN A 240 -3.80 5.34 9.52
CA GLN A 240 -4.10 3.94 9.75
C GLN A 240 -3.04 3.07 9.04
N ALA A 241 -2.64 1.98 9.69
CA ALA A 241 -1.72 1.02 9.08
C ALA A 241 -2.44 0.25 7.96
N SER A 242 -1.81 0.18 6.80
CA SER A 242 -2.33 -0.62 5.70
C SER A 242 -2.22 -2.12 5.99
N LEU A 243 -3.19 -2.91 5.54
CA LEU A 243 -3.14 -4.37 5.58
C LEU A 243 -2.04 -4.91 4.65
N PHE A 244 -1.78 -4.25 3.54
CA PHE A 244 -0.93 -4.73 2.44
C PHE A 244 0.42 -4.02 2.34
N GLY A 245 0.68 -2.99 3.16
CA GLY A 245 1.92 -2.21 3.11
C GLY A 245 2.79 -2.41 4.35
N ARG A 246 4.07 -2.77 4.17
CA ARG A 246 5.04 -2.87 5.27
C ARG A 246 5.69 -1.53 5.63
N SER A 247 5.53 -0.48 4.82
CA SER A 247 6.18 0.81 5.07
C SER A 247 5.33 1.74 5.91
N VAL A 248 6.00 2.52 6.77
CA VAL A 248 5.39 3.66 7.45
C VAL A 248 5.02 4.70 6.38
N GLY A 249 3.78 4.72 5.94
CA GLY A 249 3.29 5.56 4.85
C GLY A 249 2.18 4.88 4.03
N GLY A 250 1.96 3.56 4.24
CA GLY A 250 0.94 2.79 3.51
C GLY A 250 1.31 2.54 2.05
N SER A 251 0.38 1.95 1.33
CA SER A 251 0.53 1.57 -0.08
C SER A 251 0.43 2.75 -1.07
N ARG A 252 -0.05 3.92 -0.63
CA ARG A 252 -0.39 5.07 -1.49
C ARG A 252 0.67 6.18 -1.53
N VAL A 253 1.92 5.94 -1.09
CA VAL A 253 2.97 6.97 -1.08
C VAL A 253 3.66 7.07 -2.43
N ILE A 254 3.44 8.19 -3.12
CA ILE A 254 4.16 8.58 -4.32
C ILE A 254 5.49 9.20 -3.90
N LYS A 255 6.59 8.74 -4.49
CA LYS A 255 7.93 9.28 -4.26
C LYS A 255 8.42 10.00 -5.49
N VAL A 256 8.82 11.25 -5.32
CA VAL A 256 9.54 12.03 -6.35
C VAL A 256 11.01 12.04 -5.95
N GLU A 257 11.83 11.33 -6.67
CA GLU A 257 13.26 11.16 -6.43
C GLU A 257 14.03 12.13 -7.31
N ILE A 258 14.71 13.08 -6.67
CA ILE A 258 15.53 14.09 -7.31
C ILE A 258 16.98 13.71 -7.07
N THR A 259 17.69 13.31 -8.09
CA THR A 259 19.07 12.82 -8.00
C THR A 259 20.04 13.73 -8.71
N GLY A 260 21.27 13.82 -8.19
CA GLY A 260 22.35 14.62 -8.77
C GLY A 260 23.71 14.29 -8.17
N SER A 261 24.75 14.98 -8.62
CA SER A 261 26.12 14.78 -8.15
C SER A 261 26.35 15.33 -6.74
N SER A 262 25.78 16.49 -6.41
CA SER A 262 25.92 17.15 -5.12
C SER A 262 24.57 17.56 -4.53
N LEU A 263 24.54 17.83 -3.22
CA LEU A 263 23.33 18.26 -2.53
C LEU A 263 22.96 19.69 -2.94
N GLU A 264 23.95 20.55 -3.12
CA GLU A 264 23.79 21.95 -3.51
C GLU A 264 23.08 22.07 -4.87
N LEU A 265 23.35 21.12 -5.77
CA LEU A 265 22.75 21.09 -7.11
C LEU A 265 21.26 20.67 -7.07
N ILE A 266 20.92 19.67 -6.25
CA ILE A 266 19.56 19.11 -6.21
C ILE A 266 18.61 19.84 -5.26
N GLN A 267 19.13 20.53 -4.24
CA GLN A 267 18.32 21.16 -3.21
C GLN A 267 17.41 22.29 -3.72
N PRO A 268 17.85 23.22 -4.58
CA PRO A 268 16.97 24.26 -5.15
C PRO A 268 15.81 23.67 -5.94
N THR A 269 16.11 22.65 -6.76
CA THR A 269 15.09 21.91 -7.54
C THR A 269 14.09 21.23 -6.62
N ALA A 270 14.55 20.57 -5.57
CA ALA A 270 13.69 19.91 -4.60
C ALA A 270 12.80 20.92 -3.84
N GLN A 271 13.34 22.11 -3.48
CA GLN A 271 12.57 23.18 -2.87
C GLN A 271 11.50 23.77 -3.80
N LYS A 272 11.79 23.88 -5.10
CA LYS A 272 10.81 24.31 -6.10
C LYS A 272 9.68 23.29 -6.22
N ILE A 273 10.02 22.01 -6.38
CA ILE A 273 9.06 20.92 -6.53
C ILE A 273 8.17 20.78 -5.29
N ILE A 274 8.73 20.81 -4.08
CA ILE A 274 7.90 20.66 -2.86
C ILE A 274 6.93 21.82 -2.69
N ARG A 275 7.28 23.04 -3.10
CA ARG A 275 6.36 24.17 -3.11
C ARG A 275 5.22 23.94 -4.10
N LEU A 276 5.52 23.51 -5.32
CA LEU A 276 4.51 23.19 -6.33
C LEU A 276 3.60 22.04 -5.87
N ILE A 277 4.16 20.98 -5.27
CA ILE A 277 3.36 19.87 -4.70
C ILE A 277 2.41 20.41 -3.63
N ARG A 278 2.87 21.25 -2.70
CA ARG A 278 2.02 21.79 -1.64
C ARG A 278 0.89 22.69 -2.16
N ASN A 279 1.11 23.39 -3.27
CA ASN A 279 0.07 24.19 -3.92
C ASN A 279 -0.98 23.30 -4.57
N GLN A 280 -0.59 22.19 -5.19
CA GLN A 280 -1.50 21.26 -5.88
C GLN A 280 -2.17 20.26 -4.93
N PHE A 281 -1.51 19.96 -3.81
CA PHE A 281 -1.95 19.01 -2.77
C PHE A 281 -1.87 19.69 -1.39
N PRO A 282 -2.82 20.58 -1.06
CA PRO A 282 -2.79 21.32 0.19
C PRO A 282 -2.96 20.41 1.41
N ILE A 283 -2.22 20.71 2.48
CA ILE A 283 -2.30 19.94 3.74
C ILE A 283 -3.69 20.04 4.39
N LYS A 284 -4.37 21.15 4.18
CA LYS A 284 -5.75 21.37 4.69
C LYS A 284 -6.75 20.33 4.14
N ASP A 285 -6.51 19.83 2.94
CA ASP A 285 -7.35 18.82 2.28
C ASP A 285 -6.95 17.38 2.66
N GLY A 286 -6.11 17.21 3.71
CA GLY A 286 -5.68 15.91 4.21
C GLY A 286 -4.47 15.31 3.50
N HIS A 287 -3.88 16.00 2.52
CA HIS A 287 -2.67 15.53 1.84
C HIS A 287 -1.45 15.64 2.74
N GLN A 288 -0.52 14.68 2.63
CA GLN A 288 0.72 14.67 3.39
C GLN A 288 1.91 14.79 2.44
N VAL A 289 2.77 15.79 2.68
CA VAL A 289 3.96 16.04 1.86
C VAL A 289 5.18 16.19 2.76
N ARG A 290 6.21 15.38 2.52
CA ARG A 290 7.48 15.44 3.27
C ARG A 290 8.69 15.20 2.38
N SER A 291 9.85 15.71 2.79
CA SER A 291 11.14 15.42 2.17
C SER A 291 11.96 14.43 3.01
N VAL A 292 12.73 13.59 2.36
CA VAL A 292 13.67 12.65 2.97
C VAL A 292 14.98 12.68 2.15
N PRO A 293 16.09 13.16 2.71
CA PRO A 293 16.25 13.82 4.02
C PRO A 293 15.36 15.04 4.19
N GLN A 294 15.13 15.42 5.47
CA GLN A 294 14.42 16.66 5.76
C GLN A 294 15.22 17.85 5.22
N MET A 295 14.59 18.68 4.39
CA MET A 295 15.20 19.91 3.89
C MET A 295 15.06 21.02 4.95
N GLY A 296 16.13 21.75 5.18
CA GLY A 296 16.17 22.86 6.13
C GLY A 296 17.60 23.24 6.49
N SER A 297 17.77 24.02 7.53
CA SER A 297 19.06 24.57 7.99
C SER A 297 20.07 23.51 8.49
N GLY A 298 19.77 22.24 8.37
CA GLY A 298 20.62 21.19 8.93
C GLY A 298 20.48 21.05 10.46
N SER A 299 21.17 20.07 11.02
CA SER A 299 21.37 20.00 12.48
C SER A 299 22.53 20.91 12.86
N PRO A 300 22.39 21.75 13.88
CA PRO A 300 23.51 22.49 14.38
C PRO A 300 24.59 21.53 14.89
N GLN A 301 25.80 21.71 14.42
CA GLN A 301 26.98 20.96 14.81
C GLN A 301 28.08 21.94 15.19
N VAL A 302 28.68 21.75 16.35
CA VAL A 302 29.84 22.49 16.76
C VAL A 302 31.06 21.81 16.16
N ILE A 303 31.83 22.57 15.36
CA ILE A 303 33.12 22.12 14.84
C ILE A 303 34.19 22.84 15.64
N ILE A 304 35.07 22.06 16.26
CA ILE A 304 36.23 22.53 16.98
C ILE A 304 37.46 22.18 16.15
N LYS A 305 38.11 23.18 15.58
CA LYS A 305 39.34 23.02 14.80
C LYS A 305 40.53 23.51 15.65
N PRO A 306 41.47 22.62 16.03
CA PRO A 306 42.66 23.05 16.73
C PRO A 306 43.50 23.94 15.81
N ILE A 307 44.14 24.96 16.42
CA ILE A 307 45.12 25.84 15.80
C ILE A 307 46.50 25.21 16.05
N PRO A 308 47.18 24.61 15.04
CA PRO A 308 48.41 23.83 15.28
C PRO A 308 49.54 24.62 15.96
N GLU A 309 49.69 25.89 15.60
CA GLU A 309 50.69 26.78 16.17
C GLU A 309 50.45 27.02 17.67
N GLN A 310 49.20 27.22 18.05
CA GLN A 310 48.83 27.44 19.46
C GLN A 310 48.99 26.16 20.29
N LEU A 311 48.64 24.99 19.73
CA LEU A 311 48.88 23.71 20.40
C LEU A 311 50.36 23.43 20.60
N ALA A 312 51.20 23.76 19.63
CA ALA A 312 52.64 23.60 19.72
C ALA A 312 53.22 24.53 20.79
N ASN A 313 52.76 25.80 20.88
CA ASN A 313 53.20 26.76 21.87
C ASN A 313 52.93 26.33 23.32
N ILE A 314 51.85 25.60 23.56
CA ILE A 314 51.47 25.07 24.88
C ILE A 314 51.98 23.65 25.13
N GLY A 315 52.73 23.07 24.19
CA GLY A 315 53.29 21.72 24.30
C GLY A 315 52.25 20.58 24.28
N MET A 316 51.06 20.82 23.69
CA MET A 316 49.97 19.84 23.62
C MET A 316 49.91 19.22 22.22
N THR A 317 49.82 17.89 22.14
CA THR A 317 49.61 17.19 20.85
C THR A 317 48.15 17.22 20.45
N ALA A 318 47.85 17.05 19.13
CA ALA A 318 46.47 16.94 18.64
C ALA A 318 45.72 15.78 19.28
N LYS A 319 46.41 14.68 19.63
CA LYS A 319 45.83 13.54 20.33
C LYS A 319 45.39 13.85 21.73
N GLU A 320 46.25 14.52 22.50
CA GLU A 320 45.95 14.97 23.90
C GLU A 320 44.80 15.97 23.89
N PHE A 321 44.79 16.91 22.90
CA PHE A 321 43.70 17.84 22.70
C PHE A 321 42.36 17.10 22.44
N ALA A 322 42.32 16.13 21.52
CA ALA A 322 41.12 15.35 21.24
C ALA A 322 40.66 14.56 22.47
N GLN A 323 41.56 13.90 23.19
CA GLN A 323 41.24 13.18 24.41
C GLN A 323 40.67 14.08 25.50
N SER A 324 41.23 15.30 25.67
CA SER A 324 40.69 16.27 26.64
C SER A 324 39.26 16.67 26.28
N LEU A 325 38.93 16.83 24.99
CA LEU A 325 37.57 17.14 24.54
C LEU A 325 36.61 15.97 24.72
N ASP A 326 37.06 14.75 24.48
CA ASP A 326 36.24 13.53 24.65
C ASP A 326 35.76 13.40 26.11
N VAL A 327 36.59 13.75 27.11
CA VAL A 327 36.18 13.76 28.53
C VAL A 327 34.99 14.68 28.78
N TYR A 328 34.93 15.82 28.07
CA TYR A 328 33.83 16.79 28.22
C TYR A 328 32.58 16.44 27.41
N ASN A 329 32.73 15.64 26.35
CA ASN A 329 31.62 15.28 25.44
C ASN A 329 31.03 13.90 25.80
N ASP A 330 31.73 12.81 25.47
CA ASP A 330 31.22 11.43 25.58
C ASP A 330 31.85 10.68 26.78
N GLY A 331 32.91 11.24 27.36
CA GLY A 331 33.77 10.55 28.31
C GLY A 331 34.81 9.65 27.65
N ILE A 332 35.86 9.32 28.40
CA ILE A 332 36.92 8.42 27.99
C ILE A 332 36.84 7.14 28.81
N ARG A 333 36.82 6.00 28.11
CA ARG A 333 37.03 4.69 28.75
C ARG A 333 38.48 4.63 29.27
N VAL A 334 38.63 4.52 30.58
CA VAL A 334 39.95 4.47 31.25
C VAL A 334 40.43 3.02 31.34
N ILE A 335 39.62 2.14 31.91
CA ILE A 335 39.97 0.75 32.20
C ILE A 335 38.68 -0.09 32.40
N GLU A 336 38.79 -1.40 32.26
CA GLU A 336 37.77 -2.33 32.72
C GLU A 336 38.13 -2.79 34.16
N ILE A 337 37.15 -2.75 35.04
CA ILE A 337 37.29 -3.23 36.41
C ILE A 337 36.35 -4.41 36.69
N PRO A 338 36.78 -5.45 37.42
CA PRO A 338 35.91 -6.51 37.86
C PRO A 338 34.97 -5.99 38.97
N PHE A 339 33.66 -6.08 38.73
CA PHE A 339 32.63 -5.76 39.69
C PHE A 339 31.55 -6.83 39.69
N GLU A 340 31.28 -7.43 40.86
CA GLU A 340 30.29 -8.50 41.03
C GLU A 340 30.43 -9.67 40.01
N GLY A 341 31.69 -10.06 39.69
CA GLY A 341 31.95 -11.16 38.73
C GLY A 341 31.77 -10.79 37.26
N ARG A 342 31.58 -9.50 36.93
CA ARG A 342 31.51 -8.98 35.55
C ARG A 342 32.57 -7.92 35.38
N LEU A 343 33.11 -7.81 34.14
CA LEU A 343 33.96 -6.68 33.78
C LEU A 343 33.04 -5.50 33.41
N ILE A 344 33.21 -4.38 34.09
CA ILE A 344 32.51 -3.12 33.78
C ILE A 344 33.52 -2.06 33.34
N GLU A 345 33.10 -1.22 32.41
CA GLU A 345 33.92 -0.11 31.90
C GLU A 345 33.91 1.05 32.89
N LEU A 346 35.08 1.52 33.25
CA LEU A 346 35.24 2.78 33.98
C LEU A 346 35.37 3.92 32.99
N ILE A 347 34.38 4.83 32.98
CA ILE A 347 34.34 5.98 32.08
C ILE A 347 34.61 7.24 32.89
N LEU A 348 35.62 8.00 32.48
CA LEU A 348 35.92 9.34 33.02
C LEU A 348 35.11 10.37 32.21
N THR A 349 34.23 11.10 32.87
CA THR A 349 33.44 12.15 32.25
C THR A 349 33.39 13.38 33.14
N SER A 350 33.09 14.55 32.57
CA SER A 350 32.91 15.80 33.30
C SER A 350 31.46 15.97 33.74
N ASP A 351 31.22 16.53 34.93
CA ASP A 351 29.88 16.91 35.39
C ASP A 351 29.19 17.93 34.47
N LYS A 352 29.96 18.65 33.66
CA LYS A 352 29.49 19.66 32.69
C LYS A 352 29.22 19.09 31.30
N ALA A 353 29.29 17.78 31.10
CA ALA A 353 29.06 17.11 29.81
C ALA A 353 27.66 17.41 29.21
N ASN A 354 26.72 17.90 30.02
CA ASN A 354 25.37 18.28 29.59
C ASN A 354 25.20 19.79 29.29
N ASN A 355 26.24 20.62 29.38
CA ASN A 355 26.15 22.03 29.06
C ASN A 355 26.28 22.28 27.55
N ASN A 356 25.15 22.46 26.89
CA ASN A 356 25.05 22.55 25.42
C ASN A 356 25.14 24.00 24.87
N LYS A 357 25.59 24.97 25.68
CA LYS A 357 25.77 26.35 25.21
C LYS A 357 27.15 26.51 24.57
N ILE A 358 27.21 27.20 23.42
CA ILE A 358 28.47 27.46 22.72
C ILE A 358 29.50 28.19 23.60
N ASP A 359 29.03 29.11 24.42
CA ASP A 359 29.93 29.88 25.30
C ASP A 359 30.52 29.01 26.43
N ASP A 360 29.80 27.99 26.88
CA ASP A 360 30.35 27.02 27.85
C ASP A 360 31.44 26.18 27.16
N ILE A 361 31.23 25.77 25.90
CA ILE A 361 32.24 25.03 25.13
C ILE A 361 33.49 25.89 24.89
N LYS A 362 33.35 27.16 24.53
CA LYS A 362 34.49 28.09 24.36
C LYS A 362 35.34 28.23 25.61
N ASN A 363 34.73 28.15 26.78
CA ASN A 363 35.37 28.32 28.09
C ASN A 363 35.81 27.01 28.75
N LEU A 364 35.72 25.86 28.05
CA LEU A 364 36.18 24.57 28.57
C LEU A 364 37.68 24.67 28.96
N PRO A 365 38.04 24.25 30.17
CA PRO A 365 39.44 24.25 30.62
C PRO A 365 40.18 23.04 30.04
N LEU A 366 41.33 23.30 29.42
CA LEU A 366 42.29 22.28 29.00
C LEU A 366 43.45 22.31 30.01
N ILE A 367 43.74 21.16 30.61
CA ILE A 367 44.81 21.02 31.60
C ILE A 367 46.07 20.56 30.87
N LEU A 368 47.13 21.35 30.95
CA LEU A 368 48.42 21.03 30.37
C LEU A 368 49.22 20.06 31.24
N LYS A 369 50.25 19.45 30.70
CA LYS A 369 51.17 18.59 31.47
C LYS A 369 51.90 19.35 32.59
N THR A 370 52.04 20.67 32.44
CA THR A 370 52.59 21.57 33.43
C THR A 370 51.68 21.86 34.62
N GLY A 371 50.39 21.45 34.54
CA GLY A 371 49.35 21.79 35.50
C GLY A 371 48.66 23.13 35.21
N GLU A 372 49.08 23.85 34.20
CA GLU A 372 48.48 25.10 33.75
C GLU A 372 47.13 24.88 33.05
N ILE A 373 46.19 25.80 33.23
CA ILE A 373 44.85 25.69 32.62
C ILE A 373 44.71 26.73 31.51
N VAL A 374 44.41 26.25 30.30
CA VAL A 374 44.18 27.08 29.12
C VAL A 374 42.74 26.91 28.65
N ARG A 375 42.08 28.01 28.20
CA ARG A 375 40.72 27.90 27.63
C ARG A 375 40.74 27.36 26.22
N LEU A 376 39.74 26.53 25.88
CA LEU A 376 39.59 25.94 24.55
C LEU A 376 39.62 27.00 23.43
N SER A 377 38.97 28.15 23.64
CA SER A 377 38.93 29.26 22.67
C SER A 377 40.29 29.91 22.36
N GLN A 378 41.32 29.66 23.15
CA GLN A 378 42.66 30.18 22.91
C GLN A 378 43.47 29.29 21.95
N VAL A 379 43.08 28.01 21.81
CA VAL A 379 43.85 27.01 21.03
C VAL A 379 43.05 26.37 19.89
N ALA A 380 41.78 26.75 19.74
CA ALA A 380 40.92 26.21 18.70
C ALA A 380 39.89 27.21 18.18
N ASP A 381 39.58 27.12 16.91
CA ASP A 381 38.45 27.80 16.28
C ASP A 381 37.16 26.97 16.50
N ILE A 382 36.16 27.63 17.09
CA ILE A 382 34.89 26.99 17.46
C ILE A 382 33.76 27.59 16.62
N ASN A 383 33.25 26.83 15.69
CA ASN A 383 32.23 27.26 14.74
C ASN A 383 30.96 26.39 14.82
N LEU A 384 29.79 27.05 14.80
CA LEU A 384 28.51 26.39 14.67
C LEU A 384 28.11 26.34 13.20
N ILE A 385 28.00 25.15 12.65
CA ILE A 385 27.58 24.95 11.26
C ILE A 385 26.32 24.07 11.19
N GLY A 386 25.50 24.28 10.17
CA GLY A 386 24.38 23.42 9.89
C GLY A 386 24.78 22.27 8.96
N VAL A 387 24.70 21.05 9.44
CA VAL A 387 25.01 19.86 8.64
C VAL A 387 23.76 19.00 8.40
N PRO A 388 23.64 18.36 7.22
CA PRO A 388 22.52 17.47 6.97
C PRO A 388 22.61 16.25 7.90
N LYS A 389 21.54 15.95 8.65
CA LYS A 389 21.47 14.76 9.54
C LYS A 389 21.67 13.45 8.81
N GLN A 390 21.25 13.37 7.56
CA GLN A 390 21.29 12.16 6.77
C GLN A 390 21.65 12.48 5.32
N ILE A 391 22.57 11.72 4.79
CA ILE A 391 22.95 11.75 3.39
C ILE A 391 22.41 10.49 2.74
N LYS A 392 21.51 10.64 1.76
CA LYS A 392 21.00 9.53 0.96
C LYS A 392 21.62 9.50 -0.42
N ARG A 393 21.86 8.29 -0.89
CA ARG A 393 22.27 8.03 -2.27
C ARG A 393 21.35 6.99 -2.89
N LEU A 394 21.08 7.16 -4.16
CA LEU A 394 20.38 6.20 -5.01
C LEU A 394 21.30 5.91 -6.20
N SER A 395 21.68 4.65 -6.41
CA SER A 395 22.63 4.25 -7.45
C SER A 395 23.91 5.11 -7.44
N GLY A 396 24.49 5.35 -6.26
CA GLY A 396 25.71 6.13 -6.06
C GLY A 396 25.53 7.66 -6.07
N ARG A 397 24.44 8.20 -6.63
CA ARG A 397 24.16 9.65 -6.72
C ARG A 397 23.44 10.17 -5.49
N ARG A 398 23.65 11.44 -5.13
CA ARG A 398 22.88 12.10 -4.07
C ARG A 398 21.41 12.14 -4.43
N VAL A 399 20.52 11.93 -3.45
CA VAL A 399 19.07 11.95 -3.67
C VAL A 399 18.34 12.72 -2.57
N ILE A 400 17.37 13.52 -2.99
CA ILE A 400 16.29 14.04 -2.14
C ILE A 400 14.98 13.40 -2.63
N THR A 401 14.32 12.67 -1.75
CA THR A 401 13.03 12.03 -2.05
C THR A 401 11.90 12.86 -1.45
N LEU A 402 11.02 13.39 -2.28
CA LEU A 402 9.79 14.02 -1.83
C LEU A 402 8.70 12.94 -1.80
N GLN A 403 8.07 12.77 -0.65
CA GLN A 403 7.02 11.78 -0.44
C GLN A 403 5.69 12.51 -0.35
N LEU A 404 4.81 12.21 -1.29
CA LEU A 404 3.43 12.68 -1.34
C LEU A 404 2.51 11.50 -1.01
N ARG A 405 1.68 11.64 0.01
CA ARG A 405 0.53 10.78 0.24
C ARG A 405 -0.74 11.58 -0.06
N PRO A 406 -1.42 11.29 -1.17
CA PRO A 406 -2.71 11.92 -1.46
C PRO A 406 -3.77 11.45 -0.45
N HIS A 407 -4.77 12.30 -0.20
CA HIS A 407 -5.94 11.93 0.57
C HIS A 407 -6.74 10.82 -0.14
N GLU A 408 -7.50 10.03 0.61
CA GLU A 408 -8.26 8.88 0.08
C GLU A 408 -9.33 9.30 -0.95
N SER A 409 -9.78 10.55 -0.92
CA SER A 409 -10.74 11.10 -1.89
C SER A 409 -10.22 11.23 -3.32
N ILE A 410 -8.90 11.19 -3.54
CA ILE A 410 -8.29 11.27 -4.86
C ILE A 410 -7.64 9.92 -5.15
N SER A 411 -7.99 9.28 -6.27
CA SER A 411 -7.34 8.05 -6.71
C SER A 411 -5.85 8.24 -6.94
N LEU A 412 -5.08 7.17 -6.79
CA LEU A 412 -3.63 7.22 -6.99
C LEU A 412 -3.26 7.64 -8.42
N GLU A 413 -3.99 7.12 -9.42
CA GLU A 413 -3.79 7.50 -10.83
C GLU A 413 -3.98 9.00 -11.05
N ASN A 414 -5.09 9.58 -10.58
CA ASN A 414 -5.34 11.01 -10.72
C ASN A 414 -4.30 11.85 -9.98
N ALA A 415 -3.83 11.39 -8.82
CA ALA A 415 -2.76 12.06 -8.09
C ALA A 415 -1.43 12.02 -8.86
N VAL A 416 -1.08 10.89 -9.49
CA VAL A 416 0.12 10.74 -10.31
C VAL A 416 0.03 11.62 -11.57
N LEU A 417 -1.09 11.60 -12.30
CA LEU A 417 -1.31 12.43 -13.48
C LEU A 417 -1.25 13.92 -13.14
N LYS A 418 -1.88 14.34 -12.05
CA LYS A 418 -1.83 15.73 -11.58
C LYS A 418 -0.40 16.14 -11.21
N LEU A 419 0.33 15.27 -10.51
CA LEU A 419 1.72 15.49 -10.15
C LEU A 419 2.61 15.60 -11.38
N GLN A 420 2.44 14.71 -12.34
CA GLN A 420 3.24 14.67 -13.56
C GLN A 420 2.98 15.88 -14.44
N ASN A 421 1.72 16.22 -14.71
CA ASN A 421 1.35 17.30 -15.62
C ASN A 421 1.58 18.69 -15.03
N LEU A 422 1.27 18.92 -13.75
CA LEU A 422 1.29 20.25 -13.15
C LEU A 422 2.56 20.56 -12.35
N VAL A 423 3.36 19.54 -11.99
CA VAL A 423 4.56 19.74 -11.17
C VAL A 423 5.82 19.32 -11.91
N ILE A 424 5.86 18.07 -12.40
CA ILE A 424 7.09 17.48 -12.94
C ILE A 424 7.36 18.01 -14.35
N ASN A 425 6.43 17.86 -15.30
CA ASN A 425 6.62 18.26 -16.69
C ASN A 425 7.01 19.75 -16.86
N PRO A 426 6.41 20.70 -16.14
CA PRO A 426 6.85 22.10 -16.20
C PRO A 426 8.23 22.33 -15.58
N THR A 427 8.62 21.49 -14.61
CA THR A 427 9.90 21.65 -13.92
C THR A 427 11.04 21.05 -14.71
N ILE A 428 10.85 19.91 -15.39
CA ILE A 428 11.88 19.22 -16.19
C ILE A 428 12.49 20.14 -17.24
N LYS A 429 11.71 21.02 -17.84
CA LYS A 429 12.22 21.95 -18.88
C LYS A 429 13.30 22.92 -18.38
N ASN A 430 13.39 23.14 -17.07
CA ASN A 430 14.25 24.14 -16.44
C ASN A 430 15.11 23.55 -15.30
N ILE A 431 15.51 22.28 -15.39
CA ILE A 431 16.40 21.67 -14.40
C ILE A 431 17.86 21.85 -14.81
N PRO A 432 18.79 22.02 -13.86
CA PRO A 432 20.22 22.06 -14.13
C PRO A 432 20.71 20.74 -14.76
N GLU A 433 21.74 20.84 -15.59
CA GLU A 433 22.42 19.65 -16.12
C GLU A 433 22.91 18.74 -14.98
N GLY A 434 22.77 17.43 -15.17
CA GLY A 434 23.17 16.45 -14.16
C GLY A 434 22.15 16.19 -13.06
N VAL A 435 21.01 16.89 -13.02
CA VAL A 435 19.86 16.58 -12.15
C VAL A 435 18.86 15.71 -12.90
N SER A 436 18.33 14.68 -12.25
CA SER A 436 17.22 13.87 -12.79
C SER A 436 16.08 13.74 -11.78
N ILE A 437 14.86 13.63 -12.30
CA ILE A 437 13.63 13.50 -11.51
C ILE A 437 12.94 12.22 -11.95
N ASN A 438 12.72 11.31 -11.00
CA ASN A 438 12.02 10.05 -11.25
C ASN A 438 10.85 9.89 -10.28
N LEU A 439 9.77 9.28 -10.76
CA LEU A 439 8.66 8.84 -9.92
C LEU A 439 8.90 7.39 -9.50
N SER A 440 8.67 7.11 -8.22
CA SER A 440 8.79 5.77 -7.64
C SER A 440 7.76 5.54 -6.54
N GLY A 441 7.87 4.42 -5.84
CA GLY A 441 6.89 4.04 -4.81
C GLY A 441 5.55 3.64 -5.42
N ALA A 442 4.45 4.14 -4.86
CA ALA A 442 3.11 3.77 -5.32
C ALA A 442 2.86 4.06 -6.81
N ALA A 443 3.49 5.11 -7.38
CA ALA A 443 3.35 5.43 -8.79
C ALA A 443 3.95 4.34 -9.69
N SER A 444 5.17 3.89 -9.41
CA SER A 444 5.81 2.82 -10.19
C SER A 444 5.16 1.46 -9.96
N GLU A 445 4.67 1.19 -8.76
CA GLU A 445 3.96 -0.05 -8.46
C GLU A 445 2.60 -0.11 -9.16
N LEU A 446 1.88 1.02 -9.24
CA LEU A 446 0.64 1.12 -10.00
C LEU A 446 0.86 0.79 -11.48
N GLU A 447 1.87 1.41 -12.11
CA GLU A 447 2.19 1.19 -13.52
C GLU A 447 2.61 -0.27 -13.79
N ARG A 448 3.53 -0.81 -13.00
CA ARG A 448 3.99 -2.19 -13.12
C ARG A 448 2.84 -3.18 -12.97
N THR A 449 1.99 -2.93 -11.98
CA THR A 449 0.82 -3.77 -11.72
C THR A 449 -0.17 -3.73 -12.86
N TRP A 450 -0.48 -2.54 -13.37
CA TRP A 450 -1.38 -2.39 -14.52
C TRP A 450 -0.89 -3.15 -15.74
N ILE A 451 0.39 -3.02 -16.08
CA ILE A 451 1.00 -3.74 -17.21
C ILE A 451 0.94 -5.26 -16.98
N ALA A 452 1.32 -5.72 -15.78
CA ALA A 452 1.30 -7.14 -15.46
C ALA A 452 -0.12 -7.72 -15.50
N MET A 453 -1.11 -7.02 -14.93
CA MET A 453 -2.51 -7.47 -14.94
C MET A 453 -3.09 -7.49 -16.34
N LYS A 454 -2.85 -6.45 -17.15
CA LYS A 454 -3.28 -6.42 -18.56
C LYS A 454 -2.71 -7.61 -19.34
N ASN A 455 -1.43 -7.89 -19.21
CA ASN A 455 -0.79 -9.01 -19.88
C ASN A 455 -1.37 -10.36 -19.41
N ASN A 456 -1.59 -10.50 -18.11
CA ASN A 456 -2.16 -11.70 -17.52
C ASN A 456 -3.60 -11.95 -17.97
N VAL A 457 -4.42 -10.91 -18.09
CA VAL A 457 -5.78 -11.02 -18.67
C VAL A 457 -5.70 -11.52 -20.11
N MET A 458 -4.81 -10.97 -20.93
CA MET A 458 -4.65 -11.41 -22.32
C MET A 458 -4.21 -12.86 -22.42
N ILE A 459 -3.26 -13.28 -21.58
CA ILE A 459 -2.81 -14.68 -21.52
C ILE A 459 -3.97 -15.59 -21.07
N ALA A 460 -4.73 -15.22 -20.04
CA ALA A 460 -5.89 -15.98 -19.58
C ALA A 460 -6.90 -16.19 -20.70
N LEU A 461 -7.29 -15.11 -21.37
CA LEU A 461 -8.26 -15.17 -22.48
C LEU A 461 -7.74 -16.04 -23.62
N PHE A 462 -6.45 -15.94 -23.95
CA PHE A 462 -5.85 -16.77 -24.99
C PHE A 462 -5.85 -18.26 -24.62
N VAL A 463 -5.49 -18.61 -23.39
CA VAL A 463 -5.48 -20.02 -22.92
C VAL A 463 -6.91 -20.56 -22.83
N ILE A 464 -7.88 -19.76 -22.37
CA ILE A 464 -9.30 -20.13 -22.40
C ILE A 464 -9.77 -20.39 -23.83
N PHE A 465 -9.41 -19.53 -24.78
CA PHE A 465 -9.75 -19.71 -26.19
C PHE A 465 -9.21 -21.04 -26.73
N LEU A 466 -7.93 -21.35 -26.48
CA LEU A 466 -7.33 -22.61 -26.90
C LEU A 466 -8.02 -23.82 -26.26
N LEU A 467 -8.30 -23.75 -24.95
CA LEU A 467 -9.01 -24.82 -24.25
C LEU A 467 -10.40 -25.08 -24.84
N LEU A 468 -11.17 -24.02 -25.06
CA LEU A 468 -12.50 -24.13 -25.69
C LEU A 468 -12.43 -24.65 -27.10
N THR A 469 -11.41 -24.26 -27.88
CA THR A 469 -11.20 -24.74 -29.25
C THR A 469 -11.00 -26.25 -29.27
N VAL A 470 -10.19 -26.77 -28.34
CA VAL A 470 -10.00 -28.24 -28.22
C VAL A 470 -11.29 -28.94 -27.78
N LEU A 471 -11.99 -28.36 -26.79
CA LEU A 471 -13.20 -28.93 -26.22
C LEU A 471 -14.35 -29.00 -27.26
N MET A 472 -14.54 -27.91 -28.01
CA MET A 472 -15.64 -27.78 -28.98
C MET A 472 -15.27 -28.22 -30.38
N LYS A 473 -14.01 -28.60 -30.61
CA LYS A 473 -13.48 -28.99 -31.94
C LYS A 473 -13.80 -27.95 -33.02
N SER A 474 -13.81 -26.68 -32.67
CA SER A 474 -14.17 -25.56 -33.53
C SER A 474 -13.43 -24.31 -33.10
N PHE A 475 -12.98 -23.49 -34.04
CA PHE A 475 -12.39 -22.17 -33.75
C PHE A 475 -13.45 -21.06 -33.65
N VAL A 476 -14.60 -21.24 -34.27
CA VAL A 476 -15.65 -20.21 -34.35
C VAL A 476 -16.48 -20.16 -33.07
N LEU A 477 -16.85 -21.29 -32.50
CA LEU A 477 -17.68 -21.37 -31.30
C LEU A 477 -17.03 -20.68 -30.11
N PRO A 478 -15.73 -20.89 -29.78
CA PRO A 478 -15.05 -20.18 -28.73
C PRO A 478 -15.03 -18.66 -28.93
N LEU A 479 -14.86 -18.18 -30.16
CA LEU A 479 -14.92 -16.74 -30.44
C LEU A 479 -16.30 -16.16 -30.12
N VAL A 480 -17.36 -16.84 -30.45
CA VAL A 480 -18.73 -16.41 -30.11
C VAL A 480 -18.93 -16.37 -28.60
N ILE A 481 -18.45 -17.38 -27.87
CA ILE A 481 -18.51 -17.41 -26.40
C ILE A 481 -17.71 -16.24 -25.81
N MET A 482 -16.49 -15.97 -26.29
CA MET A 482 -15.65 -14.92 -25.77
C MET A 482 -16.20 -13.50 -25.97
N ILE A 483 -17.16 -13.31 -26.90
CA ILE A 483 -17.89 -12.04 -27.02
C ILE A 483 -18.66 -11.67 -25.74
N THR A 484 -19.03 -12.63 -24.93
CA THR A 484 -19.72 -12.41 -23.65
C THR A 484 -18.81 -11.72 -22.62
N VAL A 485 -17.49 -11.87 -22.71
CA VAL A 485 -16.52 -11.31 -21.74
C VAL A 485 -16.56 -9.78 -21.68
N PRO A 486 -16.44 -9.03 -22.78
CA PRO A 486 -16.55 -7.55 -22.72
C PRO A 486 -17.94 -7.08 -22.25
N VAL A 487 -19.01 -7.80 -22.57
CA VAL A 487 -20.36 -7.47 -22.09
C VAL A 487 -20.47 -7.65 -20.58
N ALA A 488 -19.91 -8.73 -20.06
CA ALA A 488 -19.84 -8.96 -18.62
C ALA A 488 -18.94 -7.93 -17.91
N GLY A 489 -17.81 -7.56 -18.54
CA GLY A 489 -16.95 -6.49 -18.08
C GLY A 489 -17.70 -5.17 -17.93
N ALA A 490 -18.51 -4.80 -18.90
CA ALA A 490 -19.38 -3.61 -18.82
C ALA A 490 -20.38 -3.71 -17.66
N GLY A 491 -20.97 -4.89 -17.43
CA GLY A 491 -21.82 -5.15 -16.27
C GLY A 491 -21.08 -4.95 -14.94
N GLY A 492 -19.84 -5.43 -14.84
CA GLY A 492 -18.97 -5.22 -13.69
C GLY A 492 -18.65 -3.74 -13.45
N VAL A 493 -18.37 -2.97 -14.52
CA VAL A 493 -18.13 -1.52 -14.43
C VAL A 493 -19.39 -0.80 -13.95
N LEU A 494 -20.57 -1.12 -14.47
CA LEU A 494 -21.83 -0.55 -13.99
C LEU A 494 -22.09 -0.90 -12.52
N GLY A 495 -21.78 -2.14 -12.11
CA GLY A 495 -21.83 -2.54 -10.69
C GLY A 495 -20.93 -1.69 -9.80
N LEU A 496 -19.70 -1.40 -10.25
CA LEU A 496 -18.78 -0.50 -9.54
C LEU A 496 -19.29 0.93 -9.47
N VAL A 497 -19.86 1.45 -10.57
CA VAL A 497 -20.49 2.79 -10.59
C VAL A 497 -21.63 2.87 -9.58
N PHE A 498 -22.44 1.82 -9.51
CA PHE A 498 -23.53 1.74 -8.52
C PHE A 498 -23.00 1.71 -7.09
N LEU A 499 -21.99 0.88 -6.80
CA LEU A 499 -21.34 0.81 -5.49
C LEU A 499 -20.70 2.15 -5.09
N ASN A 500 -20.11 2.86 -6.03
CA ASN A 500 -19.49 4.17 -5.81
C ASN A 500 -20.47 5.27 -5.37
N GLN A 501 -21.78 5.06 -5.51
CA GLN A 501 -22.79 5.95 -4.94
C GLN A 501 -22.91 5.82 -3.42
N PHE A 502 -22.54 4.67 -2.87
CA PHE A 502 -22.64 4.36 -1.43
C PHE A 502 -21.29 4.34 -0.73
N SER A 503 -20.26 3.87 -1.42
CA SER A 503 -18.91 3.72 -0.87
C SER A 503 -17.89 3.90 -1.98
N ALA A 504 -16.88 4.75 -1.75
CA ALA A 504 -15.81 4.99 -2.73
C ALA A 504 -15.01 3.70 -2.97
N GLN A 505 -15.20 3.10 -4.14
CA GLN A 505 -14.53 1.87 -4.57
C GLN A 505 -13.75 2.14 -5.87
N PRO A 506 -12.45 2.43 -5.78
CA PRO A 506 -11.61 2.60 -6.98
C PRO A 506 -11.38 1.26 -7.68
N LEU A 507 -10.89 1.31 -8.90
CA LEU A 507 -10.41 0.13 -9.61
C LEU A 507 -9.02 -0.24 -9.10
N ASP A 508 -8.98 -0.93 -7.97
CA ASP A 508 -7.75 -1.43 -7.35
C ASP A 508 -7.39 -2.85 -7.83
N MET A 509 -6.28 -3.37 -7.36
CA MET A 509 -5.83 -4.73 -7.73
C MET A 509 -6.84 -5.83 -7.35
N LEU A 510 -7.55 -5.68 -6.23
CA LEU A 510 -8.56 -6.66 -5.80
C LEU A 510 -9.75 -6.67 -6.75
N THR A 511 -10.20 -5.48 -7.13
CA THR A 511 -11.28 -5.31 -8.09
C THR A 511 -10.89 -5.84 -9.48
N MET A 512 -9.66 -5.58 -9.94
CA MET A 512 -9.14 -6.15 -11.20
C MET A 512 -9.10 -7.67 -11.17
N LEU A 513 -8.71 -8.28 -10.05
CA LEU A 513 -8.77 -9.71 -9.85
C LEU A 513 -10.21 -10.23 -9.99
N GLY A 514 -11.17 -9.49 -9.42
CA GLY A 514 -12.60 -9.79 -9.59
C GLY A 514 -13.02 -9.81 -11.07
N PHE A 515 -12.53 -8.88 -11.89
CA PHE A 515 -12.79 -8.88 -13.34
C PHE A 515 -12.18 -10.08 -14.07
N ILE A 516 -10.99 -10.53 -13.66
CA ILE A 516 -10.36 -11.75 -14.23
C ILE A 516 -11.22 -12.97 -13.91
N ILE A 517 -11.65 -13.12 -12.66
CA ILE A 517 -12.52 -14.21 -12.21
C ILE A 517 -13.87 -14.14 -12.94
N LEU A 518 -14.44 -12.94 -13.09
CA LEU A 518 -15.69 -12.72 -13.82
C LEU A 518 -15.59 -13.22 -15.27
N ALA A 519 -14.49 -12.95 -15.96
CA ALA A 519 -14.28 -13.43 -17.32
C ALA A 519 -14.36 -14.97 -17.40
N GLY A 520 -13.77 -15.68 -16.43
CA GLY A 520 -13.85 -17.13 -16.34
C GLY A 520 -15.25 -17.66 -16.06
N ILE A 521 -15.97 -17.04 -15.12
CA ILE A 521 -17.32 -17.43 -14.75
C ILE A 521 -18.29 -17.25 -15.94
N VAL A 522 -18.18 -16.13 -16.65
CA VAL A 522 -19.06 -15.83 -17.79
C VAL A 522 -18.83 -16.79 -18.94
N VAL A 523 -17.58 -17.09 -19.26
CA VAL A 523 -17.24 -18.12 -20.26
C VAL A 523 -17.80 -19.48 -19.85
N ASN A 524 -17.65 -19.84 -18.57
CA ASN A 524 -18.19 -21.08 -18.02
C ASN A 524 -19.73 -21.21 -18.18
N ASN A 525 -20.46 -20.12 -17.92
CA ASN A 525 -21.93 -20.12 -18.09
C ASN A 525 -22.38 -20.24 -19.55
N SER A 526 -21.50 -19.99 -20.49
CA SER A 526 -21.78 -20.03 -21.92
C SER A 526 -21.47 -21.39 -22.55
N ILE A 527 -20.77 -22.27 -21.84
CA ILE A 527 -20.44 -23.66 -22.24
C ILE A 527 -21.63 -24.57 -21.95
#